data_764f33c9a03cff3c2efffd0f86487f75
#
_entry.id   764f33c9a03cff3c2efffd0f86487f75
#
_cell.length_a   1.000
_cell.length_b   1.000
_cell.length_c   1.000
_cell.angle_alpha   90.00
_cell.angle_beta   90.00
_cell.angle_gamma   90.00
#
_symmetry.space_group_name_H-M   'P 1'
#
loop_
_entity.id
_entity.type
_entity.pdbx_description
1 polymer ?
#
loop_
_entity_poly.entity_id
_entity_poly.type
_entity_poly.pdbx_seq_one_letter_code
_entity_poly.pdbx_strand_id
1 'polypeptide(L)'
;SLLTFQILAFLSGIGGGNFAASMSNISTFFPKKEQGLALGLNAGLGNFGVTTMQILIPAVMTVGVFGALAGDPMTLVKDSGTLIGKISAGTETWIQNAGFIWVAILVPLVIAAWFGMNNLLTITPEPGKPLAAFGRITGLYLIGFFTAGVGLYLYLPAPTGLGVLNPWLAMLLIM
;
A
#
# COMPACT_ATOMS: atom_id res chain seq x y z
N SER A 1 3.56 -20.20 2.60
CA SER A 1 2.56 -20.83 1.75
C SER A 1 1.88 -19.81 0.84
N LEU A 2 1.23 -20.25 -0.24
CA LEU A 2 0.49 -19.37 -1.14
C LEU A 2 -0.55 -18.53 -0.38
N LEU A 3 -1.27 -19.15 0.55
CA LEU A 3 -2.26 -18.48 1.39
C LEU A 3 -1.65 -17.31 2.19
N THR A 4 -0.44 -17.48 2.72
CA THR A 4 0.26 -16.43 3.45
C THR A 4 0.51 -15.21 2.55
N PHE A 5 0.97 -15.44 1.30
CA PHE A 5 1.18 -14.36 0.33
C PHE A 5 -0.12 -13.68 -0.06
N GLN A 6 -1.21 -14.43 -0.22
CA GLN A 6 -2.52 -13.86 -0.52
C GLN A 6 -3.04 -12.97 0.63
N ILE A 7 -2.87 -13.41 1.88
CA ILE A 7 -3.24 -12.61 3.06
C ILE A 7 -2.39 -11.34 3.14
N LEU A 8 -1.09 -11.44 2.93
CA LEU A 8 -0.21 -10.26 2.94
C LEU A 8 -0.55 -9.27 1.82
N ALA A 9 -0.82 -9.77 0.60
CA ALA A 9 -1.25 -8.94 -0.53
C ALA A 9 -2.59 -8.23 -0.24
N PHE A 10 -3.53 -8.95 0.37
CA PHE A 10 -4.81 -8.37 0.81
C PHE A 10 -4.61 -7.26 1.83
N LEU A 11 -3.81 -7.51 2.87
CA LEU A 11 -3.55 -6.53 3.93
C LEU A 11 -2.81 -5.29 3.38
N SER A 12 -1.91 -5.46 2.40
CA SER A 12 -1.20 -4.33 1.78
C SER A 12 -2.14 -3.37 1.04
N GLY A 13 -3.25 -3.86 0.50
CA GLY A 13 -4.27 -3.04 -0.15
C GLY A 13 -4.95 -2.03 0.78
N ILE A 14 -5.00 -2.30 2.09
CA ILE A 14 -5.55 -1.39 3.10
C ILE A 14 -4.75 -0.07 3.12
N GLY A 15 -3.43 -0.13 2.93
CA GLY A 15 -2.57 1.06 2.87
C GLY A 15 -2.95 2.03 1.74
N GLY A 16 -3.36 1.50 0.57
CA GLY A 16 -3.84 2.31 -0.55
C GLY A 16 -5.08 3.14 -0.23
N GLY A 17 -5.99 2.61 0.59
CA GLY A 17 -7.19 3.31 1.04
C GLY A 17 -6.90 4.56 1.89
N ASN A 18 -5.75 4.62 2.54
CA ASN A 18 -5.35 5.78 3.34
C ASN A 18 -5.16 7.05 2.49
N PHE A 19 -4.80 6.92 1.21
CA PHE A 19 -4.69 8.06 0.31
C PHE A 19 -6.05 8.77 0.13
N ALA A 20 -7.12 8.03 -0.09
CA ALA A 20 -8.46 8.61 -0.20
C ALA A 20 -8.92 9.27 1.11
N ALA A 21 -8.60 8.67 2.26
CA ALA A 21 -8.89 9.24 3.57
C ALA A 21 -8.13 10.56 3.80
N SER A 22 -6.85 10.63 3.41
CA SER A 22 -6.04 11.85 3.52
C SER A 22 -6.57 12.98 2.64
N MET A 23 -7.02 12.68 1.42
CA MET A 23 -7.63 13.67 0.52
C MET A 23 -8.92 14.25 1.10
N SER A 24 -9.79 13.39 1.65
CA SER A 24 -11.02 13.81 2.32
C SER A 24 -10.72 14.69 3.55
N ASN A 25 -9.72 14.30 4.34
CA ASN A 25 -9.29 15.05 5.52
C ASN A 25 -8.80 16.45 5.16
N ILE A 26 -7.93 16.57 4.17
CA ILE A 26 -7.45 17.86 3.66
C ILE A 26 -8.61 18.75 3.21
N SER A 27 -9.57 18.20 2.48
CA SER A 27 -10.75 18.93 2.02
C SER A 27 -11.61 19.47 3.17
N THR A 28 -11.53 18.86 4.36
CA THR A 28 -12.25 19.27 5.56
C THR A 28 -11.47 20.32 6.35
N PHE A 29 -10.16 20.20 6.46
CA PHE A 29 -9.33 21.07 7.28
C PHE A 29 -8.92 22.39 6.63
N PHE A 30 -8.79 22.41 5.29
CA PHE A 30 -8.33 23.60 4.56
C PHE A 30 -9.48 24.39 3.96
N PRO A 31 -9.45 25.73 3.99
CA PRO A 31 -10.41 26.60 3.32
C PRO A 31 -10.36 26.38 1.79
N LYS A 32 -11.49 26.55 1.11
CA LYS A 32 -11.63 26.24 -0.33
C LYS A 32 -10.54 26.87 -1.22
N LYS A 33 -10.07 28.07 -0.89
CA LYS A 33 -9.01 28.76 -1.64
C LYS A 33 -7.63 28.09 -1.55
N GLU A 34 -7.38 27.30 -0.51
CA GLU A 34 -6.11 26.63 -0.22
C GLU A 34 -6.15 25.12 -0.50
N GLN A 35 -7.35 24.56 -0.67
CA GLN A 35 -7.53 23.12 -0.90
C GLN A 35 -6.75 22.60 -2.10
N GLY A 36 -6.74 23.35 -3.21
CA GLY A 36 -6.00 22.97 -4.41
C GLY A 36 -4.51 22.80 -4.16
N LEU A 37 -3.90 23.73 -3.43
CA LEU A 37 -2.48 23.64 -3.05
C LEU A 37 -2.24 22.46 -2.10
N ALA A 38 -3.05 22.33 -1.06
CA ALA A 38 -2.91 21.28 -0.06
C ALA A 38 -3.08 19.86 -0.66
N LEU A 39 -4.07 19.69 -1.53
CA LEU A 39 -4.29 18.44 -2.25
C LEU A 39 -3.16 18.14 -3.25
N GLY A 40 -2.68 19.16 -3.97
CA GLY A 40 -1.54 19.05 -4.88
C GLY A 40 -0.25 18.66 -4.17
N LEU A 41 0.03 19.25 -3.01
CA LEU A 41 1.17 18.89 -2.17
C LEU A 41 1.05 17.44 -1.65
N ASN A 42 -0.13 17.05 -1.16
CA ASN A 42 -0.35 15.68 -0.68
C ASN A 42 -0.09 14.65 -1.79
N ALA A 43 -0.62 14.86 -2.97
CA ALA A 43 -0.41 13.97 -4.11
C ALA A 43 1.05 14.01 -4.62
N GLY A 44 1.64 15.19 -4.73
CA GLY A 44 3.02 15.37 -5.19
C GLY A 44 4.05 14.76 -4.25
N LEU A 45 3.93 15.00 -2.94
CA LEU A 45 4.82 14.42 -1.94
C LEU A 45 4.64 12.89 -1.85
N GLY A 46 3.42 12.38 -2.03
CA GLY A 46 3.18 10.94 -2.11
C GLY A 46 3.95 10.28 -3.26
N ASN A 47 3.93 10.90 -4.44
CA ASN A 47 4.68 10.41 -5.60
C ASN A 47 6.21 10.52 -5.41
N PHE A 48 6.69 11.55 -4.73
CA PHE A 48 8.10 11.68 -4.37
C PHE A 48 8.57 10.51 -3.48
N GLY A 49 7.69 9.99 -2.62
CA GLY A 49 7.96 8.80 -1.82
C GLY A 49 8.33 7.58 -2.66
N VAL A 50 7.69 7.39 -3.82
CA VAL A 50 8.02 6.29 -4.74
C VAL A 50 9.47 6.38 -5.22
N THR A 51 9.91 7.55 -5.66
CA THR A 51 11.30 7.79 -6.09
C THR A 51 12.30 7.57 -4.95
N THR A 52 11.96 8.07 -3.76
CA THR A 52 12.80 7.88 -2.57
C THR A 52 12.98 6.40 -2.24
N MET A 53 11.92 5.61 -2.31
CA MET A 53 11.97 4.18 -2.01
C MET A 53 12.72 3.36 -3.07
N GLN A 54 12.74 3.78 -4.33
CA GLN A 54 13.57 3.15 -5.35
C GLN A 54 15.07 3.22 -5.03
N ILE A 55 15.49 4.19 -4.26
CA ILE A 55 16.89 4.34 -3.81
C ILE A 55 17.08 3.72 -2.42
N LEU A 56 16.16 4.01 -1.51
CA LEU A 56 16.28 3.61 -0.10
C LEU A 56 16.18 2.09 0.10
N ILE A 57 15.24 1.42 -0.58
CA ILE A 57 15.04 -0.02 -0.41
C ILE A 57 16.28 -0.81 -0.84
N PRO A 58 16.84 -0.63 -2.04
CA PRO A 58 18.09 -1.29 -2.42
C PRO A 58 19.25 -0.98 -1.45
N ALA A 59 19.37 0.27 -1.00
CA ALA A 59 20.42 0.66 -0.07
C ALA A 59 20.30 -0.08 1.26
N VAL A 60 19.12 -0.16 1.88
CA VAL A 60 18.95 -0.88 3.16
C VAL A 60 19.03 -2.39 3.02
N MET A 61 18.75 -2.94 1.84
CA MET A 61 18.92 -4.36 1.57
C MET A 61 20.39 -4.79 1.49
N THR A 62 21.30 -3.88 1.18
CA THR A 62 22.75 -4.15 1.08
C THR A 62 23.52 -3.90 2.39
N VAL A 63 22.83 -3.46 3.43
CA VAL A 63 23.43 -3.15 4.73
C VAL A 63 22.70 -3.90 5.84
N GLY A 64 23.41 -4.54 6.73
CA GLY A 64 22.85 -5.29 7.88
C GLY A 64 22.31 -4.38 8.98
N VAL A 65 21.50 -3.37 8.65
CA VAL A 65 21.00 -2.32 9.57
C VAL A 65 20.15 -2.89 10.72
N PHE A 66 19.38 -3.93 10.43
CA PHE A 66 18.46 -4.52 11.43
C PHE A 66 19.07 -5.74 12.16
N GLY A 67 20.35 -6.06 11.92
CA GLY A 67 21.08 -7.10 12.63
C GLY A 67 20.34 -8.45 12.64
N ALA A 68 20.25 -9.06 13.81
CA ALA A 68 19.63 -10.38 13.98
C ALA A 68 18.14 -10.44 13.56
N LEU A 69 17.43 -9.31 13.50
CA LEU A 69 16.04 -9.28 13.05
C LEU A 69 15.93 -9.55 11.54
N ALA A 70 16.96 -9.23 10.79
CA ALA A 70 16.99 -9.43 9.35
C ALA A 70 17.34 -10.86 8.94
N GLY A 71 17.80 -11.70 9.87
CA GLY A 71 18.28 -13.06 9.59
C GLY A 71 19.59 -13.05 8.78
N ASP A 72 19.92 -14.20 8.21
CA ASP A 72 21.13 -14.37 7.42
C ASP A 72 21.01 -13.69 6.06
N PRO A 73 22.10 -13.09 5.53
CA PRO A 73 22.14 -12.52 4.21
C PRO A 73 22.00 -13.59 3.14
N MET A 74 21.42 -13.21 2.01
CA MET A 74 21.34 -14.04 0.82
C MET A 74 22.20 -13.42 -0.28
N THR A 75 22.99 -14.26 -0.96
CA THR A 75 23.81 -13.81 -2.09
C THR A 75 22.95 -13.67 -3.34
N LEU A 76 23.00 -12.52 -3.97
CA LEU A 76 22.24 -12.25 -5.18
C LEU A 76 22.84 -13.01 -6.37
N VAL A 77 22.04 -13.83 -7.04
CA VAL A 77 22.48 -14.68 -8.18
C VAL A 77 22.62 -13.87 -9.47
N LYS A 78 21.79 -12.83 -9.64
CA LYS A 78 21.77 -11.96 -10.83
C LYS A 78 21.65 -10.51 -10.40
N ASP A 79 22.12 -9.60 -11.27
CA ASP A 79 21.89 -8.16 -11.10
C ASP A 79 20.40 -7.88 -10.92
N SER A 80 20.06 -7.07 -9.93
CA SER A 80 18.70 -6.64 -9.62
C SER A 80 18.60 -5.12 -9.66
N GLY A 81 17.46 -4.61 -10.13
CA GLY A 81 17.20 -3.18 -10.22
C GLY A 81 17.64 -2.55 -11.53
N THR A 82 17.33 -1.26 -11.66
CA THR A 82 17.69 -0.41 -12.81
C THR A 82 18.83 0.53 -12.42
N LEU A 83 19.17 1.48 -13.27
CA LEU A 83 20.30 2.44 -13.11
C LEU A 83 20.41 3.03 -11.69
N ILE A 84 19.29 3.40 -11.10
CA ILE A 84 19.25 3.90 -9.72
C ILE A 84 18.80 2.75 -8.82
N GLY A 85 19.64 2.38 -7.85
CA GLY A 85 19.35 1.27 -6.93
C GLY A 85 19.70 -0.12 -7.51
N LYS A 86 20.56 -0.18 -8.52
CA LYS A 86 21.08 -1.45 -9.04
C LYS A 86 21.97 -2.13 -7.99
N ILE A 87 21.67 -3.41 -7.72
CA ILE A 87 22.50 -4.29 -6.89
C ILE A 87 23.11 -5.34 -7.78
N SER A 88 24.42 -5.46 -7.74
CA SER A 88 25.17 -6.41 -8.58
C SER A 88 25.05 -7.83 -8.06
N ALA A 89 25.15 -8.80 -8.98
CA ALA A 89 25.27 -10.21 -8.63
C ALA A 89 26.49 -10.43 -7.71
N GLY A 90 26.36 -11.39 -6.79
CA GLY A 90 27.39 -11.66 -5.77
C GLY A 90 27.31 -10.78 -4.52
N THR A 91 26.47 -9.75 -4.50
CA THR A 91 26.27 -8.92 -3.30
C THR A 91 25.44 -9.66 -2.27
N GLU A 92 25.86 -9.62 -1.01
CA GLU A 92 25.05 -10.07 0.12
C GLU A 92 23.90 -9.11 0.34
N THR A 93 22.69 -9.65 0.49
CA THR A 93 21.46 -8.85 0.64
C THR A 93 20.56 -9.41 1.72
N TRP A 94 19.98 -8.50 2.49
CA TRP A 94 18.96 -8.79 3.50
C TRP A 94 17.59 -8.36 2.95
N ILE A 95 16.92 -9.24 2.23
CA ILE A 95 15.63 -8.94 1.58
C ILE A 95 14.58 -8.48 2.61
N GLN A 96 14.61 -9.01 3.82
CA GLN A 96 13.71 -8.66 4.91
C GLN A 96 13.80 -7.17 5.29
N ASN A 97 14.95 -6.53 5.07
CA ASN A 97 15.16 -5.11 5.37
C ASN A 97 14.22 -4.21 4.55
N ALA A 98 13.82 -4.66 3.35
CA ALA A 98 12.81 -3.96 2.54
C ALA A 98 11.46 -3.82 3.25
N GLY A 99 11.10 -4.77 4.13
CA GLY A 99 9.90 -4.69 4.96
C GLY A 99 10.15 -3.96 6.28
N PHE A 100 11.27 -4.23 6.96
CA PHE A 100 11.58 -3.64 8.27
C PHE A 100 11.75 -2.12 8.22
N ILE A 101 12.26 -1.56 7.13
CA ILE A 101 12.35 -0.10 6.98
C ILE A 101 10.99 0.58 7.13
N TRP A 102 9.93 -0.05 6.63
CA TRP A 102 8.58 0.50 6.75
C TRP A 102 8.08 0.49 8.19
N VAL A 103 8.40 -0.54 8.97
CA VAL A 103 8.05 -0.61 10.39
C VAL A 103 8.75 0.52 11.14
N ALA A 104 10.05 0.73 10.88
CA ALA A 104 10.83 1.79 11.50
C ALA A 104 10.30 3.20 11.20
N ILE A 105 9.72 3.41 10.02
CA ILE A 105 9.15 4.71 9.62
C ILE A 105 7.70 4.85 10.11
N LEU A 106 6.87 3.82 9.94
CA LEU A 106 5.44 3.92 10.19
C LEU A 106 5.10 3.94 11.68
N VAL A 107 5.82 3.24 12.53
CA VAL A 107 5.54 3.23 13.97
C VAL A 107 5.66 4.64 14.58
N PRO A 108 6.76 5.40 14.40
CA PRO A 108 6.82 6.78 14.87
C PRO A 108 5.76 7.69 14.24
N LEU A 109 5.45 7.50 12.95
CA LEU A 109 4.41 8.27 12.26
C LEU A 109 3.01 8.01 12.86
N VAL A 110 2.67 6.76 13.18
CA VAL A 110 1.40 6.43 13.83
C VAL A 110 1.32 7.08 15.21
N ILE A 111 2.40 7.04 15.99
CA ILE A 111 2.46 7.70 17.30
C ILE A 111 2.29 9.22 17.14
N ALA A 112 3.00 9.83 16.21
CA ALA A 112 2.90 11.25 15.95
C ALA A 112 1.49 11.65 15.47
N ALA A 113 0.87 10.84 14.61
CA ALA A 113 -0.50 11.07 14.15
C ALA A 113 -1.51 10.94 15.31
N TRP A 114 -1.34 9.93 16.17
CA TRP A 114 -2.23 9.74 17.31
C TRP A 114 -2.27 10.94 18.25
N PHE A 115 -1.12 11.54 18.53
CA PHE A 115 -1.02 12.70 19.43
C PHE A 115 -1.16 14.05 18.74
N GLY A 116 -0.87 14.13 17.44
CA GLY A 116 -0.84 15.39 16.68
C GLY A 116 -2.11 15.68 15.90
N MET A 117 -2.95 14.67 15.61
CA MET A 117 -4.19 14.90 14.88
C MET A 117 -5.32 15.38 15.79
N ASN A 118 -6.08 16.37 15.31
CA ASN A 118 -7.20 16.97 16.04
C ASN A 118 -8.52 16.72 15.30
N ASN A 119 -9.60 16.55 16.06
CA ASN A 119 -10.96 16.48 15.52
C ASN A 119 -11.58 17.88 15.45
N LEU A 120 -12.19 18.22 14.32
CA LEU A 120 -12.94 19.47 14.15
C LEU A 120 -14.38 19.25 14.62
N LEU A 121 -14.65 19.55 15.88
CA LEU A 121 -15.98 19.40 16.48
C LEU A 121 -17.04 20.29 15.83
N THR A 122 -16.66 21.37 15.18
CA THR A 122 -17.55 22.27 14.44
C THR A 122 -18.09 21.66 13.16
N ILE A 123 -17.38 20.69 12.57
CA ILE A 123 -17.77 20.04 11.30
C ILE A 123 -18.41 18.68 11.57
N THR A 124 -17.98 18.00 12.63
CA THR A 124 -18.55 16.74 13.10
C THR A 124 -19.01 16.87 14.54
N PRO A 125 -20.17 17.55 14.78
CA PRO A 125 -20.68 17.78 16.15
C PRO A 125 -21.07 16.48 16.86
N GLU A 126 -21.37 15.43 16.11
CA GLU A 126 -21.63 14.11 16.67
C GLU A 126 -20.40 13.21 16.52
N PRO A 127 -20.10 12.38 17.54
CA PRO A 127 -19.06 11.36 17.40
C PRO A 127 -19.42 10.45 16.22
N GLY A 128 -18.50 10.27 15.30
CA GLY A 128 -18.67 9.37 14.18
C GLY A 128 -19.04 7.96 14.65
N LYS A 129 -19.76 7.21 13.82
CA LYS A 129 -20.06 5.79 14.06
C LYS A 129 -19.00 4.92 13.37
N PRO A 130 -17.79 4.75 13.96
CA PRO A 130 -16.68 4.09 13.29
C PRO A 130 -17.01 2.64 12.91
N LEU A 131 -17.80 1.96 13.73
CA LEU A 131 -18.22 0.59 13.45
C LEU A 131 -19.15 0.50 12.22
N ALA A 132 -20.07 1.46 12.08
CA ALA A 132 -20.95 1.51 10.91
C ALA A 132 -20.17 1.89 9.63
N ALA A 133 -19.21 2.81 9.74
CA ALA A 133 -18.32 3.16 8.63
C ALA A 133 -17.45 1.97 8.22
N PHE A 134 -16.86 1.27 9.19
CA PHE A 134 -16.10 0.05 8.95
C PHE A 134 -16.96 -1.03 8.28
N GLY A 135 -18.18 -1.27 8.74
CA GLY A 135 -19.10 -2.23 8.14
C GLY A 135 -19.43 -1.89 6.68
N ARG A 136 -19.66 -0.61 6.35
CA ARG A 136 -19.91 -0.15 4.98
C ARG A 136 -18.70 -0.35 4.08
N ILE A 137 -17.51 0.04 4.55
CA ILE A 137 -16.27 -0.14 3.80
C ILE A 137 -16.00 -1.63 3.57
N THR A 138 -16.13 -2.45 4.60
CA THR A 138 -15.97 -3.91 4.48
C THR A 138 -16.98 -4.50 3.49
N GLY A 139 -18.22 -4.06 3.52
CA GLY A 139 -19.24 -4.48 2.56
C GLY A 139 -18.87 -4.16 1.11
N LEU A 140 -18.36 -2.94 0.85
CA LEU A 140 -17.89 -2.53 -0.47
C LEU A 140 -16.69 -3.37 -0.93
N TYR A 141 -15.73 -3.63 -0.03
CA TYR A 141 -14.60 -4.51 -0.34
C TYR A 141 -15.04 -5.94 -0.68
N LEU A 142 -15.97 -6.51 0.08
CA LEU A 142 -16.50 -7.85 -0.19
C LEU A 142 -17.19 -7.93 -1.56
N ILE A 143 -17.98 -6.90 -1.92
CA ILE A 143 -18.58 -6.81 -3.25
C ILE A 143 -17.49 -6.74 -4.33
N GLY A 144 -16.48 -5.87 -4.17
CA GLY A 144 -15.36 -5.77 -5.10
C GLY A 144 -14.59 -7.07 -5.27
N PHE A 145 -14.30 -7.77 -4.18
CA PHE A 145 -13.64 -9.08 -4.24
C PHE A 145 -14.49 -10.14 -4.91
N PHE A 146 -15.79 -10.15 -4.64
CA PHE A 146 -16.69 -11.09 -5.29
C PHE A 146 -16.76 -10.86 -6.80
N THR A 147 -16.91 -9.62 -7.24
CA THR A 147 -16.95 -9.27 -8.67
C THR A 147 -15.63 -9.57 -9.36
N ALA A 148 -14.51 -9.23 -8.73
CA ALA A 148 -13.17 -9.56 -9.24
C ALA A 148 -12.94 -11.08 -9.31
N GLY A 149 -13.37 -11.81 -8.29
CA GLY A 149 -13.28 -13.28 -8.26
C GLY A 149 -14.11 -13.93 -9.37
N VAL A 150 -15.32 -13.44 -9.59
CA VAL A 150 -16.17 -13.90 -10.70
C VAL A 150 -15.51 -13.56 -12.05
N GLY A 151 -15.00 -12.35 -12.22
CA GLY A 151 -14.30 -11.94 -13.45
C GLY A 151 -13.09 -12.84 -13.74
N LEU A 152 -12.28 -13.14 -12.73
CA LEU A 152 -11.14 -14.05 -12.85
C LEU A 152 -11.57 -15.48 -13.19
N TYR A 153 -12.59 -16.01 -12.52
CA TYR A 153 -13.11 -17.34 -12.78
C TYR A 153 -13.62 -17.49 -14.21
N LEU A 154 -14.31 -16.50 -14.72
CA LEU A 154 -14.82 -16.47 -16.11
C LEU A 154 -13.70 -16.34 -17.14
N TYR A 155 -12.59 -15.70 -16.77
CA TYR A 155 -11.45 -15.45 -17.67
C TYR A 155 -10.45 -16.61 -17.72
N LEU A 156 -10.13 -17.20 -16.57
CA LEU A 156 -9.10 -18.24 -16.49
C LEU A 156 -9.53 -19.52 -17.23
N PRO A 157 -8.61 -20.17 -17.96
CA PRO A 157 -8.92 -21.44 -18.63
C PRO A 157 -9.10 -22.58 -17.63
N ALA A 158 -9.73 -23.66 -18.07
CA ALA A 158 -9.83 -24.90 -17.28
C ALA A 158 -8.41 -25.44 -16.93
N PRO A 159 -8.22 -26.02 -15.74
CA PRO A 159 -9.23 -26.37 -14.71
C PRO A 159 -9.54 -25.24 -13.70
N THR A 160 -8.88 -24.09 -13.78
CA THR A 160 -8.97 -23.00 -12.80
C THR A 160 -10.16 -22.06 -13.02
N GLY A 161 -10.75 -22.08 -14.21
CA GLY A 161 -11.88 -21.24 -14.58
C GLY A 161 -12.63 -21.77 -15.81
N LEU A 162 -13.52 -20.93 -16.38
CA LEU A 162 -14.36 -21.29 -17.54
C LEU A 162 -13.75 -20.87 -18.88
N GLY A 163 -12.85 -19.88 -18.92
CA GLY A 163 -12.21 -19.42 -20.15
C GLY A 163 -13.16 -18.78 -21.17
N VAL A 164 -14.32 -18.31 -20.73
CA VAL A 164 -15.38 -17.80 -21.63
C VAL A 164 -15.32 -16.27 -21.82
N LEU A 165 -14.56 -15.59 -20.99
CA LEU A 165 -14.52 -14.13 -20.98
C LEU A 165 -13.33 -13.60 -21.79
N ASN A 166 -13.61 -12.61 -22.66
CA ASN A 166 -12.56 -11.87 -23.35
C ASN A 166 -11.70 -11.08 -22.35
N PRO A 167 -10.37 -10.96 -22.56
CA PRO A 167 -9.46 -10.22 -21.67
C PRO A 167 -9.92 -8.79 -21.34
N TRP A 168 -10.48 -8.08 -22.30
CA TRP A 168 -10.97 -6.71 -22.09
C TRP A 168 -12.21 -6.65 -21.19
N LEU A 169 -13.13 -7.59 -21.34
CA LEU A 169 -14.32 -7.67 -20.48
C LEU A 169 -13.93 -8.17 -19.07
N ALA A 170 -12.98 -9.09 -18.99
CA ALA A 170 -12.43 -9.53 -17.70
C ALA A 170 -11.80 -8.36 -16.94
N MET A 171 -11.01 -7.54 -17.63
CA MET A 171 -10.40 -6.35 -17.03
C MET A 171 -11.44 -5.37 -16.48
N LEU A 172 -12.56 -5.15 -17.21
CA LEU A 172 -13.65 -4.28 -16.75
C LEU A 172 -14.38 -4.82 -15.51
N LEU A 173 -14.44 -6.14 -15.34
CA LEU A 173 -15.09 -6.76 -14.17
C LEU A 173 -14.15 -6.83 -12.95
N ILE A 174 -12.84 -6.83 -13.17
CA ILE A 174 -11.84 -6.91 -12.10
C ILE A 174 -11.52 -5.52 -11.52
N MET A 175 -11.62 -4.47 -12.35
CA MET A 175 -11.42 -3.06 -11.94
C MET A 175 -12.64 -2.47 -11.24
#